data_c59c32b8feb64d74dca656a32b192014
#
_entry.id   c59c32b8feb64d74dca656a32b192014
#
_cell.length_a   1.000
_cell.length_b   1.000
_cell.length_c   1.000
_cell.angle_alpha   90.00
_cell.angle_beta   90.00
_cell.angle_gamma   90.00
#
_symmetry.space_group_name_H-M   'P 1'
#
loop_
_entity.id
_entity.type
_entity.pdbx_description
1 polymer ?
#
loop_
_entity_poly.entity_id
_entity_poly.type
_entity_poly.pdbx_seq_one_letter_code
_entity_poly.pdbx_strand_id
1 'polypeptide(L)'
;MVAKLQISVFCVWGLLQSNRSPTLKMPPVKGRPRTTPRAATRSTTDELARRLKGGLTVITPRFSWHALYPIAEEDHRQYLTDPVAALPPAVIDLLPRIGIVLAPYLERPAAKGAVEVVEKKPAEPKLVLSTRVVNDELAMLFFTTRGEQVADYHYFLFDEIAALLSQRWPDEVQENWHRLLREELSAEVHGEVDDRSWRLKQGLLRRPMAARKDGKPFRDYARESFRDTVTLYLHGICCDIDVEAGPRQLPSRYLRKRLESLKSLFPPPPEHYVFPEDVPRS
;
A
#
# COMPACT_ATOMS: atom_id res chain seq x y z
N MET A 1 6.06 -4.91 34.54
CA MET A 1 6.75 -4.21 33.44
C MET A 1 5.85 -4.35 32.23
N VAL A 2 5.21 -3.28 31.80
CA VAL A 2 4.31 -3.28 30.64
C VAL A 2 5.20 -3.05 29.43
N ALA A 3 5.39 -4.09 28.60
CA ALA A 3 6.05 -3.94 27.31
C ALA A 3 5.17 -3.05 26.42
N LYS A 4 5.64 -1.88 26.08
CA LYS A 4 5.01 -1.00 25.11
C LYS A 4 5.15 -1.65 23.73
N LEU A 5 4.03 -1.96 23.12
CA LEU A 5 3.95 -2.24 21.69
C LEU A 5 4.21 -0.89 21.00
N GLN A 6 5.34 -0.79 20.34
CA GLN A 6 5.72 0.42 19.63
C GLN A 6 5.61 0.11 18.13
N ILE A 7 4.59 0.65 17.45
CA ILE A 7 4.34 0.51 16.03
C ILE A 7 4.19 1.92 15.45
N SER A 8 5.18 2.46 14.71
CA SER A 8 5.13 3.81 14.10
C SER A 8 4.76 3.74 12.61
N VAL A 9 3.59 4.20 12.25
CA VAL A 9 3.25 4.50 10.86
C VAL A 9 3.47 5.99 10.64
N PHE A 10 4.53 6.37 9.97
CA PHE A 10 4.71 7.73 9.49
C PHE A 10 3.65 8.02 8.42
N CYS A 11 2.55 8.62 8.82
CA CYS A 11 1.66 9.30 7.90
C CYS A 11 2.37 10.57 7.42
N VAL A 12 3.05 10.51 6.27
CA VAL A 12 3.63 11.69 5.60
C VAL A 12 2.50 12.54 5.02
N TRP A 13 1.84 13.31 5.89
CA TRP A 13 1.00 14.43 5.49
C TRP A 13 1.27 15.64 6.38
N GLY A 14 2.09 16.54 5.85
CA GLY A 14 2.19 17.91 6.33
C GLY A 14 3.46 18.25 7.07
N LEU A 15 4.33 18.94 6.37
CA LEU A 15 5.13 20.09 6.76
C LEU A 15 6.48 20.11 6.02
N LEU A 16 6.47 20.59 4.78
CA LEU A 16 7.68 21.13 4.17
C LEU A 16 7.69 22.65 4.40
N GLN A 17 8.38 23.06 5.46
CA GLN A 17 8.87 24.43 5.56
C GLN A 17 10.20 24.57 4.82
N SER A 18 10.17 25.49 3.89
CA SER A 18 11.24 26.12 3.13
C SER A 18 12.54 26.35 3.90
N ASN A 19 13.65 25.80 3.39
CA ASN A 19 14.98 26.35 3.64
C ASN A 19 15.62 26.72 2.30
N ARG A 20 15.68 28.04 2.04
CA ARG A 20 16.44 28.63 0.94
C ARG A 20 17.90 28.72 1.32
N SER A 21 18.78 28.14 0.54
CA SER A 21 20.24 28.40 0.55
C SER A 21 20.65 29.11 -0.74
N PRO A 22 21.64 29.99 -0.70
CA PRO A 22 21.88 30.98 -1.72
C PRO A 22 22.64 30.45 -2.93
N THR A 23 22.25 30.92 -4.10
CA THR A 23 22.83 30.65 -5.42
C THR A 23 24.21 31.29 -5.61
N LEU A 24 25.20 30.43 -5.86
CA LEU A 24 26.47 30.86 -6.47
C LEU A 24 26.33 30.91 -8.00
N LYS A 25 26.59 32.09 -8.59
CA LYS A 25 26.65 32.28 -10.04
C LYS A 25 28.00 31.84 -10.57
N MET A 26 28.01 30.87 -11.49
CA MET A 26 29.16 30.54 -12.34
C MET A 26 29.00 31.13 -13.75
N PRO A 27 30.11 31.51 -14.43
CA PRO A 27 30.08 32.12 -15.76
C PRO A 27 29.84 31.09 -16.88
N PRO A 28 29.43 31.52 -18.08
CA PRO A 28 29.02 30.66 -19.18
C PRO A 28 30.19 30.03 -19.92
N VAL A 29 30.16 28.70 -20.08
CA VAL A 29 31.05 27.96 -20.97
C VAL A 29 30.43 27.86 -22.36
N LYS A 30 31.18 28.28 -23.41
CA LYS A 30 30.77 28.26 -24.82
C LYS A 30 30.82 26.82 -25.39
N GLY A 31 29.73 26.43 -26.02
CA GLY A 31 29.70 25.71 -27.29
C GLY A 31 30.07 24.20 -27.28
N ARG A 32 29.06 23.33 -27.10
CA ARG A 32 29.01 22.01 -27.74
C ARG A 32 27.68 21.86 -28.49
N PRO A 33 27.62 21.15 -29.62
CA PRO A 33 26.40 21.04 -30.42
C PRO A 33 25.31 20.33 -29.59
N ARG A 34 24.12 20.97 -29.52
CA ARG A 34 22.92 20.42 -28.89
C ARG A 34 22.44 19.22 -29.70
N THR A 35 22.81 18.02 -29.30
CA THR A 35 21.98 16.85 -29.60
C THR A 35 20.64 17.08 -28.91
N THR A 36 19.61 17.26 -29.68
CA THR A 36 18.21 17.31 -29.22
C THR A 36 17.96 16.08 -28.38
N PRO A 37 17.55 16.20 -27.10
CA PRO A 37 17.20 15.03 -26.33
C PRO A 37 16.00 14.37 -27.03
N ARG A 38 16.18 13.13 -27.45
CA ARG A 38 15.07 12.26 -27.88
C ARG A 38 14.01 12.38 -26.80
N ALA A 39 12.84 12.93 -27.15
CA ALA A 39 11.73 13.09 -26.23
C ALA A 39 11.52 11.76 -25.51
N ALA A 40 11.70 11.75 -24.19
CA ALA A 40 11.47 10.58 -23.38
C ALA A 40 10.03 10.14 -23.65
N THR A 41 9.85 8.97 -24.23
CA THR A 41 8.54 8.47 -24.66
C THR A 41 7.72 8.23 -23.40
N ARG A 42 6.83 9.15 -23.08
CA ARG A 42 5.86 8.97 -22.00
C ARG A 42 4.96 7.81 -22.40
N SER A 43 4.90 6.80 -21.55
CA SER A 43 4.01 5.65 -21.73
C SER A 43 3.04 5.58 -20.59
N THR A 44 1.78 5.38 -20.88
CA THR A 44 0.77 5.15 -19.82
C THR A 44 0.95 3.78 -19.18
N THR A 45 0.52 3.64 -17.94
CA THR A 45 0.56 2.34 -17.24
C THR A 45 -0.26 1.27 -17.96
N ASP A 46 -1.36 1.63 -18.63
CA ASP A 46 -2.17 0.71 -19.44
C ASP A 46 -1.42 0.20 -20.69
N GLU A 47 -0.70 1.07 -21.37
CA GLU A 47 0.14 0.69 -22.52
C GLU A 47 1.29 -0.20 -22.08
N LEU A 48 1.95 0.15 -20.96
CA LEU A 48 3.02 -0.64 -20.37
C LEU A 48 2.53 -2.02 -19.93
N ALA A 49 1.37 -2.09 -19.27
CA ALA A 49 0.78 -3.35 -18.84
C ALA A 49 0.56 -4.30 -20.03
N ARG A 50 0.02 -3.80 -21.14
CA ARG A 50 -0.18 -4.59 -22.36
C ARG A 50 1.15 -5.07 -22.94
N ARG A 51 2.16 -4.22 -22.98
CA ARG A 51 3.48 -4.53 -23.56
C ARG A 51 4.28 -5.52 -22.70
N LEU A 52 4.22 -5.39 -21.38
CA LEU A 52 5.00 -6.18 -20.44
C LEU A 52 4.38 -7.54 -20.10
N LYS A 53 3.14 -7.82 -20.48
CA LYS A 53 2.41 -9.05 -20.12
C LYS A 53 3.20 -10.35 -20.38
N GLY A 54 4.02 -10.40 -21.44
CA GLY A 54 4.84 -11.55 -21.81
C GLY A 54 6.33 -11.45 -21.42
N GLY A 55 6.76 -10.37 -20.78
CA GLY A 55 8.18 -10.08 -20.49
C GLY A 55 8.49 -9.90 -19.00
N LEU A 56 7.64 -10.40 -18.11
CA LEU A 56 7.87 -10.33 -16.66
C LEU A 56 8.80 -11.47 -16.20
N THR A 57 9.74 -11.15 -15.31
CA THR A 57 10.59 -12.13 -14.65
C THR A 57 9.86 -12.73 -13.45
N VAL A 58 9.90 -14.05 -13.31
CA VAL A 58 9.19 -14.79 -12.23
C VAL A 58 9.93 -14.64 -10.91
N ILE A 59 9.21 -14.33 -9.83
CA ILE A 59 9.65 -14.43 -8.43
C ILE A 59 9.11 -15.73 -7.84
N THR A 60 7.79 -15.93 -7.94
CA THR A 60 7.07 -17.14 -7.51
C THR A 60 6.01 -17.49 -8.56
N PRO A 61 5.32 -18.62 -8.48
CA PRO A 61 4.24 -18.95 -9.44
C PRO A 61 3.12 -17.89 -9.52
N ARG A 62 2.91 -17.10 -8.48
CA ARG A 62 1.89 -16.05 -8.44
C ARG A 62 2.46 -14.65 -8.67
N PHE A 63 3.75 -14.43 -8.42
CA PHE A 63 4.39 -13.12 -8.50
C PHE A 63 5.48 -13.09 -9.55
N SER A 64 5.45 -12.03 -10.34
CA SER A 64 6.46 -11.69 -11.34
C SER A 64 6.77 -10.19 -11.28
N TRP A 65 7.85 -9.77 -11.88
CA TRP A 65 8.29 -8.38 -11.82
C TRP A 65 8.95 -7.87 -13.08
N HIS A 66 9.05 -6.55 -13.19
CA HIS A 66 9.83 -5.85 -14.20
C HIS A 66 10.29 -4.50 -13.64
N ALA A 67 11.52 -4.08 -13.92
CA ALA A 67 11.98 -2.73 -13.61
C ALA A 67 12.20 -1.95 -14.88
N LEU A 68 11.72 -0.70 -14.91
CA LEU A 68 11.89 0.21 -16.05
C LEU A 68 13.24 0.96 -16.02
N TYR A 69 14.10 0.62 -15.05
CA TYR A 69 15.46 1.12 -14.89
C TYR A 69 16.33 0.02 -14.26
N PRO A 70 17.67 0.08 -14.38
CA PRO A 70 18.55 -0.88 -13.70
C PRO A 70 18.40 -0.78 -12.17
N ILE A 71 18.20 -1.92 -11.50
CA ILE A 71 18.15 -2.04 -10.04
C ILE A 71 19.35 -2.85 -9.53
N ALA A 72 19.85 -2.52 -8.33
CA ALA A 72 20.89 -3.28 -7.66
C ALA A 72 20.31 -4.59 -7.08
N GLU A 73 21.16 -5.57 -6.78
CA GLU A 73 20.74 -6.85 -6.18
C GLU A 73 20.10 -6.66 -4.80
N GLU A 74 20.62 -5.73 -4.00
CA GLU A 74 20.03 -5.37 -2.71
C GLU A 74 18.64 -4.78 -2.86
N ASP A 75 18.44 -3.89 -3.84
CA ASP A 75 17.12 -3.33 -4.16
C ASP A 75 16.15 -4.42 -4.61
N HIS A 76 16.63 -5.39 -5.44
CA HIS A 76 15.82 -6.53 -5.85
C HIS A 76 15.32 -7.32 -4.65
N ARG A 77 16.17 -7.59 -3.68
CA ARG A 77 15.79 -8.29 -2.46
C ARG A 77 14.76 -7.51 -1.68
N GLN A 78 15.06 -6.24 -1.36
CA GLN A 78 14.23 -5.38 -0.51
C GLN A 78 12.86 -5.05 -1.15
N TYR A 79 12.83 -4.71 -2.44
CA TYR A 79 11.58 -4.34 -3.10
C TYR A 79 10.73 -5.53 -3.55
N LEU A 80 11.30 -6.71 -3.73
CA LEU A 80 10.60 -7.81 -4.38
C LEU A 80 10.59 -9.09 -3.56
N THR A 81 11.77 -9.63 -3.20
CA THR A 81 11.84 -10.96 -2.59
C THR A 81 11.34 -10.97 -1.16
N ASP A 82 11.81 -10.05 -0.32
CA ASP A 82 11.48 -10.02 1.11
C ASP A 82 9.97 -9.77 1.34
N PRO A 83 9.34 -8.72 0.73
CA PRO A 83 7.91 -8.48 0.96
C PRO A 83 7.01 -9.59 0.37
N VAL A 84 7.41 -10.23 -0.72
CA VAL A 84 6.64 -11.36 -1.28
C VAL A 84 6.76 -12.59 -0.40
N ALA A 85 7.95 -12.85 0.20
CA ALA A 85 8.15 -13.97 1.11
C ALA A 85 7.38 -13.81 2.44
N ALA A 86 7.13 -12.58 2.87
CA ALA A 86 6.38 -12.26 4.08
C ALA A 86 4.85 -12.45 3.93
N LEU A 87 4.34 -12.67 2.71
CA LEU A 87 2.90 -12.82 2.49
C LEU A 87 2.37 -14.15 3.01
N PRO A 88 1.28 -14.17 3.79
CA PRO A 88 0.60 -15.38 4.20
C PRO A 88 0.17 -16.24 3.00
N PRO A 89 0.40 -17.56 3.01
CA PRO A 89 -0.01 -18.45 1.92
C PRO A 89 -1.50 -18.33 1.56
N ALA A 90 -2.38 -18.25 2.58
CA ALA A 90 -3.81 -18.10 2.37
C ALA A 90 -4.19 -16.77 1.68
N VAL A 91 -3.40 -15.70 1.86
CA VAL A 91 -3.56 -14.46 1.09
C VAL A 91 -3.15 -14.68 -0.36
N ILE A 92 -1.99 -15.32 -0.60
CA ILE A 92 -1.48 -15.59 -1.95
C ILE A 92 -2.49 -16.41 -2.77
N ASP A 93 -3.15 -17.38 -2.17
CA ASP A 93 -4.13 -18.25 -2.84
C ASP A 93 -5.37 -17.50 -3.35
N LEU A 94 -5.77 -16.43 -2.67
CA LEU A 94 -6.91 -15.60 -3.04
C LEU A 94 -6.56 -14.53 -4.10
N LEU A 95 -5.27 -14.26 -4.33
CA LEU A 95 -4.84 -13.23 -5.26
C LEU A 95 -4.85 -13.73 -6.72
N PRO A 96 -5.08 -12.84 -7.70
CA PRO A 96 -4.75 -13.13 -9.09
C PRO A 96 -3.23 -13.29 -9.24
N ARG A 97 -2.76 -13.61 -10.43
CA ARG A 97 -1.34 -13.44 -10.75
C ARG A 97 -0.97 -11.95 -10.64
N ILE A 98 0.20 -11.66 -10.07
CA ILE A 98 0.65 -10.29 -9.84
C ILE A 98 1.94 -10.02 -10.61
N GLY A 99 1.97 -8.91 -11.35
CA GLY A 99 3.16 -8.34 -11.95
C GLY A 99 3.54 -7.04 -11.23
N ILE A 100 4.67 -7.01 -10.56
CA ILE A 100 5.21 -5.83 -9.89
C ILE A 100 6.06 -5.07 -10.89
N VAL A 101 5.77 -3.79 -11.13
CA VAL A 101 6.52 -2.93 -12.04
C VAL A 101 7.13 -1.77 -11.26
N LEU A 102 8.46 -1.75 -11.19
CA LEU A 102 9.22 -0.68 -10.55
C LEU A 102 9.51 0.42 -11.59
N ALA A 103 9.02 1.63 -11.31
CA ALA A 103 9.20 2.80 -12.16
C ALA A 103 10.00 3.89 -11.43
N PRO A 104 10.78 4.72 -12.15
CA PRO A 104 11.43 5.86 -11.52
C PRO A 104 10.42 6.76 -10.82
N TYR A 105 9.43 7.24 -11.56
CA TYR A 105 8.30 8.00 -11.05
C TYR A 105 7.04 7.71 -11.86
N LEU A 106 5.90 7.85 -11.19
CA LEU A 106 4.56 7.83 -11.78
C LEU A 106 3.96 9.24 -11.69
N GLU A 107 3.39 9.72 -12.79
CA GLU A 107 2.72 11.03 -12.87
C GLU A 107 1.28 10.88 -13.32
N ARG A 108 0.37 11.60 -12.66
CA ARG A 108 -0.99 11.82 -13.15
C ARG A 108 -1.10 13.26 -13.65
N PRO A 109 -0.97 13.52 -14.95
CA PRO A 109 -0.93 14.88 -15.52
C PRO A 109 -2.20 15.68 -15.26
N ALA A 110 -3.36 15.03 -15.23
CA ALA A 110 -4.67 15.61 -14.95
C ALA A 110 -5.46 14.76 -13.96
N ALA A 111 -6.37 15.35 -13.19
CA ALA A 111 -7.12 14.70 -12.11
C ALA A 111 -7.85 13.39 -12.53
N LYS A 112 -8.27 13.28 -13.79
CA LYS A 112 -8.90 12.09 -14.39
C LYS A 112 -8.07 11.47 -15.52
N GLY A 113 -6.79 11.88 -15.65
CA GLY A 113 -5.89 11.37 -16.68
C GLY A 113 -5.33 10.00 -16.34
N ALA A 114 -4.89 9.26 -17.38
CA ALA A 114 -4.10 8.06 -17.21
C ALA A 114 -2.80 8.38 -16.45
N VAL A 115 -2.31 7.41 -15.68
CA VAL A 115 -1.01 7.51 -15.03
C VAL A 115 0.07 7.19 -16.04
N GLU A 116 1.11 8.02 -16.06
CA GLU A 116 2.26 7.90 -16.97
C GLU A 116 3.53 7.61 -16.18
N VAL A 117 4.45 6.86 -16.80
CA VAL A 117 5.81 6.69 -16.27
C VAL A 117 6.67 7.83 -16.77
N VAL A 118 7.41 8.46 -15.84
CA VAL A 118 8.29 9.59 -16.13
C VAL A 118 9.66 9.43 -15.44
N GLU A 119 10.70 9.99 -16.07
CA GLU A 119 12.08 9.92 -15.56
C GLU A 119 12.39 11.00 -14.50
N LYS A 120 11.64 12.10 -14.53
CA LYS A 120 11.85 13.24 -13.63
C LYS A 120 10.75 13.28 -12.58
N LYS A 121 11.12 13.60 -11.31
CA LYS A 121 10.15 13.73 -10.23
C LYS A 121 9.06 14.75 -10.58
N PRO A 122 7.79 14.34 -10.61
CA PRO A 122 6.67 15.25 -10.82
C PRO A 122 6.49 16.22 -9.63
N ALA A 123 5.74 17.29 -9.84
CA ALA A 123 5.26 18.11 -8.73
C ALA A 123 4.32 17.29 -7.83
N GLU A 124 4.36 17.53 -6.52
CA GLU A 124 3.61 16.77 -5.49
C GLU A 124 2.15 16.44 -5.84
N PRO A 125 1.30 17.36 -6.31
CA PRO A 125 -0.09 17.02 -6.59
C PRO A 125 -0.26 16.07 -7.79
N LYS A 126 0.81 15.83 -8.58
CA LYS A 126 0.80 14.94 -9.74
C LYS A 126 1.56 13.64 -9.50
N LEU A 127 2.38 13.59 -8.48
CA LEU A 127 3.13 12.38 -8.11
C LEU A 127 2.14 11.29 -7.66
N VAL A 128 2.30 10.10 -8.21
CA VAL A 128 1.55 8.90 -7.83
C VAL A 128 2.53 7.89 -7.27
N LEU A 129 2.28 7.36 -6.10
CA LEU A 129 3.19 6.42 -5.44
C LEU A 129 2.92 4.99 -5.87
N SER A 130 1.64 4.62 -6.02
CA SER A 130 1.24 3.33 -6.60
C SER A 130 0.01 3.46 -7.50
N THR A 131 -0.12 2.53 -8.43
CA THR A 131 -1.35 2.34 -9.23
C THR A 131 -1.41 0.93 -9.77
N ARG A 132 -2.60 0.47 -10.14
CA ARG A 132 -2.79 -0.88 -10.70
C ARG A 132 -3.58 -0.86 -11.99
N VAL A 133 -3.23 -1.82 -12.85
CA VAL A 133 -3.99 -2.20 -14.04
C VAL A 133 -4.40 -3.66 -13.88
N VAL A 134 -5.70 -3.91 -13.77
CA VAL A 134 -6.23 -5.25 -13.50
C VAL A 134 -6.96 -5.76 -14.73
N ASN A 135 -6.63 -6.98 -15.14
CA ASN A 135 -7.41 -7.77 -16.08
C ASN A 135 -7.78 -9.11 -15.41
N ASP A 136 -8.54 -9.96 -16.11
CA ASP A 136 -9.13 -11.17 -15.53
C ASP A 136 -8.13 -12.12 -14.87
N GLU A 137 -6.88 -12.18 -15.36
CA GLU A 137 -5.87 -13.16 -14.92
C GLU A 137 -4.65 -12.53 -14.23
N LEU A 138 -4.36 -11.26 -14.50
CA LEU A 138 -3.15 -10.58 -14.09
C LEU A 138 -3.46 -9.18 -13.56
N ALA A 139 -3.02 -8.89 -12.34
CA ALA A 139 -2.97 -7.55 -11.80
C ALA A 139 -1.54 -7.01 -11.91
N MET A 140 -1.32 -5.95 -12.67
CA MET A 140 -0.04 -5.26 -12.74
C MET A 140 -0.04 -4.06 -11.80
N LEU A 141 0.86 -4.08 -10.84
CA LEU A 141 1.05 -3.06 -9.82
C LEU A 141 2.27 -2.22 -10.17
N PHE A 142 2.08 -0.94 -10.34
CA PHE A 142 3.14 0.02 -10.69
C PHE A 142 3.50 0.86 -9.48
N PHE A 143 4.79 1.03 -9.21
CA PHE A 143 5.27 1.78 -8.05
C PHE A 143 6.32 2.82 -8.45
N THR A 144 6.21 4.02 -7.87
CA THR A 144 7.32 4.98 -7.79
C THR A 144 8.32 4.46 -6.77
N THR A 145 9.61 4.45 -7.14
CA THR A 145 10.67 3.94 -6.27
C THR A 145 11.78 4.95 -5.98
N ARG A 146 12.04 5.90 -6.90
CA ARG A 146 13.08 6.91 -6.68
C ARG A 146 12.65 7.95 -5.65
N GLY A 147 13.46 8.10 -4.61
CA GLY A 147 13.23 9.08 -3.54
C GLY A 147 12.22 8.64 -2.49
N GLU A 148 11.71 7.41 -2.58
CA GLU A 148 10.87 6.79 -1.56
C GLU A 148 11.71 5.87 -0.67
N GLN A 149 11.32 5.77 0.60
CA GLN A 149 11.93 4.80 1.51
C GLN A 149 11.35 3.40 1.24
N VAL A 150 12.14 2.36 1.52
CA VAL A 150 11.71 0.97 1.32
C VAL A 150 10.45 0.64 2.15
N ALA A 151 10.35 1.15 3.37
CA ALA A 151 9.19 0.95 4.23
C ALA A 151 7.91 1.57 3.65
N ASP A 152 8.01 2.78 3.04
CA ASP A 152 6.89 3.42 2.36
C ASP A 152 6.44 2.61 1.13
N TYR A 153 7.41 2.11 0.35
CA TYR A 153 7.11 1.20 -0.75
C TYR A 153 6.39 -0.06 -0.29
N HIS A 154 6.84 -0.70 0.81
CA HIS A 154 6.18 -1.89 1.37
C HIS A 154 4.73 -1.57 1.75
N TYR A 155 4.49 -0.42 2.40
CA TYR A 155 3.13 0.00 2.71
C TYR A 155 2.24 0.07 1.47
N PHE A 156 2.70 0.72 0.38
CA PHE A 156 1.94 0.81 -0.86
C PHE A 156 1.76 -0.54 -1.57
N LEU A 157 2.76 -1.42 -1.51
CA LEU A 157 2.64 -2.77 -2.04
C LEU A 157 1.54 -3.55 -1.32
N PHE A 158 1.54 -3.53 0.00
CA PHE A 158 0.53 -4.22 0.80
C PHE A 158 -0.85 -3.57 0.69
N ASP A 159 -0.94 -2.25 0.51
CA ASP A 159 -2.21 -1.57 0.25
C ASP A 159 -2.83 -2.01 -1.10
N GLU A 160 -2.03 -2.13 -2.15
CA GLU A 160 -2.50 -2.64 -3.44
C GLU A 160 -2.92 -4.12 -3.36
N ILE A 161 -2.17 -4.95 -2.61
CA ILE A 161 -2.53 -6.36 -2.34
C ILE A 161 -3.82 -6.43 -1.54
N ALA A 162 -3.96 -5.68 -0.46
CA ALA A 162 -5.16 -5.61 0.36
C ALA A 162 -6.39 -5.14 -0.43
N ALA A 163 -6.20 -4.19 -1.35
CA ALA A 163 -7.24 -3.74 -2.25
C ALA A 163 -7.72 -4.83 -3.21
N LEU A 164 -6.82 -5.67 -3.73
CA LEU A 164 -7.18 -6.83 -4.55
C LEU A 164 -7.90 -7.90 -3.73
N LEU A 165 -7.40 -8.18 -2.53
CA LEU A 165 -8.00 -9.14 -1.61
C LEU A 165 -9.42 -8.71 -1.21
N SER A 166 -9.64 -7.44 -0.88
CA SER A 166 -10.94 -6.90 -0.48
C SER A 166 -12.01 -6.95 -1.58
N GLN A 167 -11.63 -7.19 -2.82
CA GLN A 167 -12.56 -7.41 -3.94
C GLN A 167 -12.93 -8.88 -4.12
N ARG A 168 -12.18 -9.80 -3.51
CA ARG A 168 -12.27 -11.25 -3.72
C ARG A 168 -12.33 -12.04 -2.40
N TRP A 169 -12.55 -11.35 -1.28
CA TRP A 169 -12.64 -12.03 0.02
C TRP A 169 -13.80 -13.01 0.06
N PRO A 170 -13.59 -14.20 0.65
CA PRO A 170 -14.65 -15.20 0.80
C PRO A 170 -15.81 -14.65 1.64
N ASP A 171 -17.02 -15.12 1.37
CA ASP A 171 -18.23 -14.69 2.09
C ASP A 171 -18.10 -14.88 3.61
N GLU A 172 -17.51 -15.98 4.06
CA GLU A 172 -17.26 -16.25 5.47
C GLU A 172 -16.35 -15.18 6.12
N VAL A 173 -15.28 -14.77 5.42
CA VAL A 173 -14.38 -13.70 5.87
C VAL A 173 -15.13 -12.39 5.95
N GLN A 174 -15.93 -12.09 4.94
CA GLN A 174 -16.74 -10.88 4.88
C GLN A 174 -17.77 -10.83 6.03
N GLU A 175 -18.48 -11.91 6.27
CA GLU A 175 -19.48 -12.00 7.34
C GLU A 175 -18.85 -11.84 8.72
N ASN A 176 -17.71 -12.50 8.97
CA ASN A 176 -16.96 -12.37 10.22
C ASN A 176 -16.49 -10.93 10.45
N TRP A 177 -15.98 -10.28 9.41
CA TRP A 177 -15.55 -8.88 9.46
C TRP A 177 -16.72 -7.93 9.70
N HIS A 178 -17.83 -8.11 9.00
CA HIS A 178 -19.05 -7.33 9.21
C HIS A 178 -19.58 -7.45 10.63
N ARG A 179 -19.56 -8.66 11.21
CA ARG A 179 -19.96 -8.89 12.61
C ARG A 179 -19.07 -8.11 13.57
N LEU A 180 -17.73 -8.21 13.43
CA LEU A 180 -16.77 -7.50 14.24
C LEU A 180 -16.98 -5.98 14.19
N LEU A 181 -17.17 -5.41 12.99
CA LEU A 181 -17.40 -3.99 12.85
C LEU A 181 -18.74 -3.53 13.45
N ARG A 182 -19.78 -4.37 13.40
CA ARG A 182 -21.06 -4.06 14.06
C ARG A 182 -20.95 -4.06 15.58
N GLU A 183 -20.16 -4.99 16.14
CA GLU A 183 -19.85 -4.98 17.58
C GLU A 183 -19.15 -3.69 17.98
N GLU A 184 -18.14 -3.25 17.20
CA GLU A 184 -17.43 -1.99 17.45
C GLU A 184 -18.31 -0.76 17.32
N LEU A 185 -19.18 -0.69 16.28
CA LEU A 185 -20.13 0.39 16.10
C LEU A 185 -21.15 0.44 17.25
N SER A 186 -21.61 -0.73 17.73
CA SER A 186 -22.54 -0.83 18.86
C SER A 186 -21.90 -0.42 20.19
N ALA A 187 -20.59 -0.62 20.32
CA ALA A 187 -19.79 -0.19 21.47
C ALA A 187 -19.28 1.26 21.34
N GLU A 188 -19.77 1.99 20.34
CA GLU A 188 -19.41 3.39 20.04
C GLU A 188 -17.90 3.60 19.91
N VAL A 189 -17.16 2.59 19.42
CA VAL A 189 -15.72 2.69 19.23
C VAL A 189 -15.41 3.79 18.22
N HIS A 190 -14.67 4.80 18.65
CA HIS A 190 -14.18 5.86 17.77
C HIS A 190 -12.84 5.48 17.13
N GLY A 191 -12.43 6.26 16.13
CA GLY A 191 -11.18 6.04 15.40
C GLY A 191 -11.27 4.93 14.35
N GLU A 192 -10.23 4.85 13.54
CA GLU A 192 -9.98 3.83 12.52
C GLU A 192 -8.48 3.68 12.26
N VAL A 193 -8.11 2.69 11.45
CA VAL A 193 -6.71 2.42 11.10
C VAL A 193 -6.17 3.52 10.18
N ASP A 194 -6.98 3.99 9.20
CA ASP A 194 -6.59 5.02 8.25
C ASP A 194 -7.66 6.11 8.13
N ASP A 195 -7.29 7.28 7.59
CA ASP A 195 -8.16 8.45 7.40
C ASP A 195 -9.31 8.15 6.42
N ARG A 196 -9.12 7.24 5.48
CA ARG A 196 -10.13 6.88 4.49
C ARG A 196 -11.26 6.06 5.11
N SER A 197 -10.96 4.99 5.84
CA SER A 197 -11.95 4.23 6.61
C SER A 197 -12.59 5.09 7.70
N TRP A 198 -11.81 5.97 8.35
CA TRP A 198 -12.33 6.93 9.31
C TRP A 198 -13.40 7.85 8.72
N ARG A 199 -13.17 8.45 7.53
CA ARG A 199 -14.16 9.30 6.85
C ARG A 199 -15.44 8.54 6.53
N LEU A 200 -15.34 7.30 6.06
CA LEU A 200 -16.48 6.46 5.77
C LEU A 200 -17.28 6.14 7.03
N LYS A 201 -16.60 5.80 8.13
CA LYS A 201 -17.21 5.60 9.46
C LYS A 201 -17.94 6.84 9.94
N GLN A 202 -17.33 8.02 9.85
CA GLN A 202 -17.98 9.29 10.21
C GLN A 202 -19.24 9.55 9.35
N GLY A 203 -19.16 9.27 8.05
CA GLY A 203 -20.33 9.35 7.14
C GLY A 203 -21.45 8.39 7.52
N LEU A 204 -21.10 7.20 8.02
CA LEU A 204 -22.05 6.19 8.47
C LEU A 204 -22.70 6.58 9.81
N LEU A 205 -21.93 7.07 10.79
CA LEU A 205 -22.41 7.47 12.11
C LEU A 205 -23.39 8.66 12.06
N ARG A 206 -23.25 9.54 11.06
CA ARG A 206 -24.24 10.62 10.82
C ARG A 206 -25.60 10.11 10.35
N ARG A 207 -25.71 8.81 10.04
CA ARG A 207 -26.93 8.15 9.55
C ARG A 207 -27.18 6.86 10.34
N PRO A 208 -27.65 6.92 11.59
CA PRO A 208 -27.73 5.76 12.49
C PRO A 208 -28.48 4.56 11.92
N MET A 209 -29.52 4.82 11.11
CA MET A 209 -30.28 3.75 10.44
C MET A 209 -29.46 3.03 9.36
N ALA A 210 -28.48 3.70 8.75
CA ALA A 210 -27.59 3.09 7.75
C ALA A 210 -26.51 2.20 8.41
N ALA A 211 -26.08 2.53 9.64
CA ALA A 211 -25.15 1.72 10.41
C ALA A 211 -25.73 0.35 10.82
N ARG A 212 -27.05 0.30 11.06
CA ARG A 212 -27.76 -0.92 11.46
C ARG A 212 -28.14 -1.83 10.28
N LYS A 213 -28.19 -1.30 9.06
CA LYS A 213 -28.56 -2.04 7.85
C LYS A 213 -27.33 -2.43 7.06
N ASP A 214 -27.37 -3.57 6.39
CA ASP A 214 -26.35 -4.03 5.44
C ASP A 214 -26.41 -3.26 4.12
N GLY A 215 -26.56 -1.94 4.23
CA GLY A 215 -26.66 -1.03 3.10
C GLY A 215 -25.29 -0.74 2.46
N LYS A 216 -25.33 -0.12 1.27
CA LYS A 216 -24.10 0.28 0.56
C LYS A 216 -23.11 1.07 1.44
N PRO A 217 -23.54 2.07 2.27
CA PRO A 217 -22.59 2.82 3.11
C PRO A 217 -21.85 1.94 4.12
N PHE A 218 -22.52 0.95 4.73
CA PHE A 218 -21.86 0.02 5.64
C PHE A 218 -20.88 -0.90 4.89
N ARG A 219 -21.27 -1.46 3.74
CA ARG A 219 -20.38 -2.30 2.93
C ARG A 219 -19.15 -1.55 2.41
N ASP A 220 -19.32 -0.30 2.00
CA ASP A 220 -18.20 0.55 1.57
C ASP A 220 -17.23 0.80 2.73
N TYR A 221 -17.75 1.13 3.93
CA TYR A 221 -16.96 1.25 5.15
C TYR A 221 -16.26 -0.06 5.52
N ALA A 222 -16.98 -1.18 5.53
CA ALA A 222 -16.43 -2.47 5.91
C ALA A 222 -15.30 -2.90 4.98
N ARG A 223 -15.45 -2.69 3.68
CA ARG A 223 -14.41 -3.00 2.69
C ARG A 223 -13.16 -2.16 2.89
N GLU A 224 -13.31 -0.87 3.13
CA GLU A 224 -12.16 0.00 3.33
C GLU A 224 -11.48 -0.27 4.67
N SER A 225 -12.24 -0.46 5.75
CA SER A 225 -11.71 -0.85 7.06
C SER A 225 -10.95 -2.19 7.00
N PHE A 226 -11.46 -3.16 6.23
CA PHE A 226 -10.75 -4.42 5.97
C PHE A 226 -9.43 -4.18 5.23
N ARG A 227 -9.47 -3.42 4.13
CA ARG A 227 -8.28 -3.08 3.35
C ARG A 227 -7.21 -2.42 4.22
N ASP A 228 -7.55 -1.37 4.97
CA ASP A 228 -6.61 -0.64 5.81
C ASP A 228 -6.01 -1.55 6.89
N THR A 229 -6.84 -2.41 7.51
CA THR A 229 -6.35 -3.34 8.54
C THR A 229 -5.48 -4.46 7.97
N VAL A 230 -5.81 -4.98 6.78
CA VAL A 230 -4.97 -5.97 6.08
C VAL A 230 -3.64 -5.35 5.65
N THR A 231 -3.65 -4.12 5.14
CA THR A 231 -2.42 -3.38 4.82
C THR A 231 -1.50 -3.31 6.03
N LEU A 232 -2.03 -2.87 7.18
CA LEU A 232 -1.26 -2.80 8.42
C LEU A 232 -0.78 -4.19 8.89
N TYR A 233 -1.62 -5.21 8.77
CA TYR A 233 -1.29 -6.59 9.12
C TYR A 233 -0.13 -7.13 8.30
N LEU A 234 -0.19 -7.02 6.97
CA LEU A 234 0.86 -7.49 6.07
C LEU A 234 2.15 -6.69 6.23
N HIS A 235 2.03 -5.37 6.43
CA HIS A 235 3.18 -4.52 6.70
C HIS A 235 3.86 -4.88 8.02
N GLY A 236 3.09 -5.17 9.07
CA GLY A 236 3.62 -5.61 10.36
C GLY A 236 4.29 -6.98 10.35
N ILE A 237 3.91 -7.88 9.43
CA ILE A 237 4.60 -9.16 9.23
C ILE A 237 5.96 -8.97 8.54
N CYS A 238 6.05 -8.03 7.60
CA CYS A 238 7.25 -7.78 6.79
C CYS A 238 8.26 -6.87 7.49
N CYS A 239 7.77 -5.88 8.24
CA CYS A 239 8.56 -4.78 8.78
C CYS A 239 8.22 -4.54 10.24
N ASP A 240 9.22 -4.13 11.02
CA ASP A 240 8.93 -3.55 12.34
C ASP A 240 8.25 -2.20 12.14
N ILE A 241 6.98 -2.11 12.51
CA ILE A 241 6.19 -0.89 12.41
C ILE A 241 5.70 -0.42 13.78
N ASP A 242 5.76 0.90 14.00
CA ASP A 242 5.16 1.54 15.16
C ASP A 242 3.80 2.15 14.79
N VAL A 243 2.71 1.85 15.52
CA VAL A 243 1.41 2.51 15.32
C VAL A 243 1.29 3.67 16.31
N GLU A 244 1.31 4.88 15.79
CA GLU A 244 1.09 6.06 16.62
C GLU A 244 -0.34 6.09 17.19
N ALA A 245 -0.45 6.42 18.48
CA ALA A 245 -1.73 6.67 19.08
C ALA A 245 -2.16 8.13 18.82
N GLY A 246 -3.33 8.31 18.24
CA GLY A 246 -3.88 9.63 17.96
C GLY A 246 -5.41 9.67 18.14
N PRO A 247 -6.01 10.86 18.17
CA PRO A 247 -7.46 11.00 18.44
C PRO A 247 -8.36 10.41 17.37
N ARG A 248 -7.80 10.14 16.16
CA ARG A 248 -8.51 9.47 15.06
C ARG A 248 -8.15 8.00 14.93
N GLN A 249 -7.15 7.53 15.69
CA GLN A 249 -6.68 6.16 15.59
C GLN A 249 -7.61 5.21 16.35
N LEU A 250 -7.73 4.00 15.82
CA LEU A 250 -8.47 2.92 16.47
C LEU A 250 -7.79 2.59 17.81
N PRO A 251 -8.53 2.52 18.95
CA PRO A 251 -7.92 2.16 20.22
C PRO A 251 -7.22 0.79 20.16
N SER A 252 -6.03 0.68 20.75
CA SER A 252 -5.13 -0.46 20.64
C SER A 252 -5.78 -1.82 20.90
N ARG A 253 -6.73 -1.90 21.87
CA ARG A 253 -7.47 -3.14 22.17
C ARG A 253 -8.32 -3.63 21.00
N TYR A 254 -8.93 -2.71 20.23
CA TYR A 254 -9.76 -3.05 19.06
C TYR A 254 -8.90 -3.34 17.86
N LEU A 255 -7.82 -2.57 17.66
CA LEU A 255 -6.82 -2.87 16.64
C LEU A 255 -6.25 -4.28 16.85
N ARG A 256 -5.86 -4.60 18.08
CA ARG A 256 -5.38 -5.95 18.41
C ARG A 256 -6.40 -7.03 18.08
N LYS A 257 -7.68 -6.86 18.45
CA LYS A 257 -8.77 -7.79 18.13
C LYS A 257 -8.90 -8.01 16.62
N ARG A 258 -8.77 -6.93 15.82
CA ARG A 258 -8.80 -7.02 14.36
C ARG A 258 -7.60 -7.79 13.82
N LEU A 259 -6.39 -7.49 14.30
CA LEU A 259 -5.16 -8.20 13.88
C LEU A 259 -5.17 -9.68 14.29
N GLU A 260 -5.68 -10.01 15.48
CA GLU A 260 -5.87 -11.41 15.92
C GLU A 260 -6.86 -12.16 15.02
N SER A 261 -7.94 -11.51 14.61
CA SER A 261 -8.89 -12.07 13.63
C SER A 261 -8.20 -12.33 12.28
N LEU A 262 -7.40 -11.39 11.78
CA LEU A 262 -6.66 -11.58 10.54
C LEU A 262 -5.59 -12.67 10.67
N LYS A 263 -4.88 -12.75 11.79
CA LYS A 263 -3.91 -13.82 12.08
C LYS A 263 -4.54 -15.21 12.06
N SER A 264 -5.78 -15.32 12.55
CA SER A 264 -6.53 -16.57 12.51
C SER A 264 -6.95 -16.97 11.08
N LEU A 265 -7.32 -15.99 10.25
CA LEU A 265 -7.75 -16.21 8.86
C LEU A 265 -6.56 -16.38 7.89
N PHE A 266 -5.51 -15.65 8.11
CA PHE A 266 -4.33 -15.56 7.27
C PHE A 266 -3.06 -15.71 8.12
N PRO A 267 -2.76 -16.91 8.63
CA PRO A 267 -1.55 -17.11 9.45
C PRO A 267 -0.29 -16.64 8.73
N PRO A 268 0.65 -15.97 9.41
CA PRO A 268 1.91 -15.58 8.80
C PRO A 268 2.72 -16.79 8.35
N PRO A 269 3.61 -16.64 7.36
CA PRO A 269 4.50 -17.72 6.96
C PRO A 269 5.49 -18.07 8.09
N PRO A 270 6.16 -19.23 8.03
CA PRO A 270 7.17 -19.60 9.01
C PRO A 270 8.20 -18.50 9.24
N GLU A 271 8.67 -18.35 10.47
CA GLU A 271 9.67 -17.35 10.90
C GLU A 271 9.20 -15.88 10.84
N HIS A 272 7.92 -15.64 10.51
CA HIS A 272 7.29 -14.32 10.56
C HIS A 272 6.25 -14.27 11.67
N TYR A 273 6.14 -13.12 12.32
CA TYR A 273 5.30 -12.96 13.53
C TYR A 273 4.46 -11.69 13.42
N VAL A 274 3.27 -11.72 14.01
CA VAL A 274 2.36 -10.55 14.05
C VAL A 274 2.56 -9.74 15.33
N PHE A 275 2.84 -10.45 16.42
CA PHE A 275 2.98 -9.83 17.73
C PHE A 275 4.33 -10.18 18.36
N PRO A 276 4.92 -9.29 19.16
CA PRO A 276 6.20 -9.57 19.82
C PRO A 276 6.20 -10.82 20.70
N GLU A 277 5.07 -11.17 21.29
CA GLU A 277 4.92 -12.38 22.09
C GLU A 277 4.88 -13.68 21.29
N ASP A 278 4.66 -13.61 19.97
CA ASP A 278 4.70 -14.78 19.07
C ASP A 278 6.13 -15.22 18.77
N VAL A 279 7.12 -14.34 18.98
CA VAL A 279 8.54 -14.65 18.73
C VAL A 279 9.01 -15.70 19.74
N PRO A 280 9.56 -16.84 19.27
CA PRO A 280 10.08 -17.88 20.15
C PRO A 280 11.12 -17.30 21.11
N ARG A 281 10.98 -17.56 22.41
CA ARG A 281 12.02 -17.21 23.39
C ARG A 281 13.19 -18.17 23.18
N SER A 282 14.32 -17.63 22.74
CA SER A 282 15.59 -18.35 22.66
C SER A 282 16.10 -18.78 24.02
#